data_5129f40cd11167a3fa3200e2f7b7f260
#
_entry.id   5129f40cd11167a3fa3200e2f7b7f260
#
_cell.length_a   1.000
_cell.length_b   1.000
_cell.length_c   1.000
_cell.angle_alpha   90.00
_cell.angle_beta   90.00
_cell.angle_gamma   90.00
#
_symmetry.space_group_name_H-M   'P 1'
#
loop_
_entity.id
_entity.type
_entity.pdbx_description
1 polymer ?
#
loop_
_entity_poly.entity_id
_entity_poly.type
_entity_poly.pdbx_seq_one_letter_code
_entity_poly.pdbx_strand_id
1 'polypeptide(L)'
;MGGRFAEICRKHNIKREFTSANTPQLNGVAERGLALIEKVAKASMYQAKMSFVDMGLPPMEKYWAEAHNFACDNLYRTATTSNKNMNSPYDVWHGEKPPPTLIQWFQLCFFKVKRKHKTDAQAEPGFLSRPRTEPPA
;
A
#
# COMPACT_ATOMS: atom_id res chain seq x y z
N MET A 1 1.25 22.31 -21.74
CA MET A 1 0.59 21.48 -20.71
C MET A 1 0.81 22.10 -19.32
N GLY A 2 -0.13 22.92 -18.87
CA GLY A 2 -0.11 23.53 -17.56
C GLY A 2 -1.45 23.25 -16.89
N GLY A 3 -1.56 22.18 -16.14
CA GLY A 3 -2.75 21.88 -15.38
C GLY A 3 -2.48 22.01 -13.88
N ARG A 4 -3.48 21.75 -13.07
CA ARG A 4 -3.41 21.75 -11.60
C ARG A 4 -2.18 21.04 -11.03
N PHE A 5 -1.71 19.97 -11.68
CA PHE A 5 -0.47 19.26 -11.31
C PHE A 5 0.78 20.15 -11.44
N ALA A 6 0.87 20.94 -12.51
CA ALA A 6 1.99 21.86 -12.71
C ALA A 6 2.03 22.98 -11.65
N GLU A 7 0.86 23.44 -11.20
CA GLU A 7 0.74 24.42 -10.11
C GLU A 7 1.18 23.83 -8.77
N ILE A 8 0.76 22.60 -8.46
CA ILE A 8 1.19 21.89 -7.25
C ILE A 8 2.71 21.72 -7.23
N CYS A 9 3.31 21.25 -8.32
CA CYS A 9 4.76 21.10 -8.42
C CYS A 9 5.48 22.43 -8.17
N ARG A 10 4.99 23.52 -8.75
CA ARG A 10 5.56 24.86 -8.58
C ARG A 10 5.41 25.37 -7.14
N LYS A 11 4.23 25.19 -6.54
CA LYS A 11 3.94 25.58 -5.16
C LYS A 11 4.85 24.87 -4.14
N HIS A 12 5.17 23.61 -4.39
CA HIS A 12 5.99 22.77 -3.48
C HIS A 12 7.44 22.64 -3.92
N ASN A 13 7.89 23.46 -4.87
CA ASN A 13 9.26 23.46 -5.41
C ASN A 13 9.72 22.08 -5.92
N ILE A 14 8.79 21.30 -6.50
CA ILE A 14 9.06 19.97 -7.06
C ILE A 14 9.58 20.13 -8.49
N LYS A 15 10.84 19.75 -8.71
CA LYS A 15 11.43 19.71 -10.05
C LYS A 15 10.78 18.60 -10.86
N ARG A 16 10.31 18.94 -12.06
CA ARG A 16 9.76 17.97 -13.01
C ARG A 16 10.81 17.64 -14.04
N GLU A 17 11.04 16.37 -14.22
CA GLU A 17 11.89 15.84 -15.29
C GLU A 17 11.03 15.07 -16.28
N PHE A 18 11.28 15.28 -17.54
CA PHE A 18 10.54 14.63 -18.62
C PHE A 18 11.51 13.78 -19.43
N THR A 19 11.09 12.56 -19.73
CA THR A 19 11.80 11.72 -20.69
C THR A 19 11.56 12.26 -22.12
N SER A 20 12.51 12.05 -22.99
CA SER A 20 12.35 12.40 -24.41
C SER A 20 11.16 11.63 -25.01
N ALA A 21 10.50 12.26 -25.95
CA ALA A 21 9.41 11.60 -26.69
C ALA A 21 9.93 10.30 -27.35
N ASN A 22 9.10 9.26 -27.32
CA ASN A 22 9.40 7.95 -27.92
C ASN A 22 10.64 7.21 -27.38
N THR A 23 11.03 7.49 -26.12
CA THR A 23 12.13 6.80 -25.45
C THR A 23 11.67 6.13 -24.14
N PRO A 24 10.84 5.09 -24.20
CA PRO A 24 10.33 4.40 -23.00
C PRO A 24 11.44 3.82 -22.12
N GLN A 25 12.61 3.51 -22.71
CA GLN A 25 13.77 2.98 -21.97
C GLN A 25 14.25 3.91 -20.85
N LEU A 26 14.05 5.22 -21.00
CA LEU A 26 14.41 6.20 -19.97
C LEU A 26 13.48 6.18 -18.75
N ASN A 27 12.33 5.51 -18.85
CA ASN A 27 11.37 5.34 -17.76
C ASN A 27 11.42 3.95 -17.10
N GLY A 28 12.40 3.13 -17.43
CA GLY A 28 12.48 1.73 -17.02
C GLY A 28 12.49 1.51 -15.49
N VAL A 29 12.95 2.48 -14.71
CA VAL A 29 12.91 2.40 -13.24
C VAL A 29 11.47 2.49 -12.73
N ALA A 30 10.70 3.45 -13.23
CA ALA A 30 9.30 3.62 -12.86
C ALA A 30 8.44 2.44 -13.34
N GLU A 31 8.66 1.97 -14.57
CA GLU A 31 7.96 0.80 -15.13
C GLU A 31 8.23 -0.46 -14.31
N ARG A 32 9.48 -0.70 -13.91
CA ARG A 32 9.84 -1.82 -13.02
C ARG A 32 9.18 -1.71 -11.66
N GLY A 33 9.14 -0.51 -11.09
CA GLY A 33 8.46 -0.25 -9.82
C GLY A 33 6.96 -0.57 -9.90
N LEU A 34 6.29 -0.09 -10.94
CA LEU A 34 4.86 -0.38 -11.17
C LEU A 34 4.61 -1.88 -11.38
N ALA A 35 5.44 -2.55 -12.17
CA ALA A 35 5.32 -4.00 -12.39
C ALA A 35 5.50 -4.80 -11.09
N LEU A 36 6.38 -4.35 -10.19
CA LEU A 36 6.58 -5.00 -8.90
C LEU A 36 5.36 -4.81 -7.99
N ILE A 37 4.82 -3.59 -7.92
CA ILE A 37 3.58 -3.31 -7.16
C ILE A 37 2.44 -4.20 -7.66
N GLU A 38 2.26 -4.29 -8.98
CA GLU A 38 1.23 -5.12 -9.59
C GLU A 38 1.37 -6.61 -9.24
N LYS A 39 2.60 -7.14 -9.27
CA LYS A 39 2.88 -8.52 -8.88
C LYS A 39 2.50 -8.79 -7.42
N VAL A 40 2.90 -7.92 -6.51
CA VAL A 40 2.60 -8.06 -5.08
C VAL A 40 1.10 -7.93 -4.83
N ALA A 41 0.43 -6.97 -5.47
CA ALA A 41 -1.02 -6.80 -5.36
C ALA A 41 -1.78 -8.04 -5.86
N LYS A 42 -1.43 -8.56 -7.04
CA LYS A 42 -2.03 -9.79 -7.58
C LYS A 42 -1.81 -10.99 -6.65
N ALA A 43 -0.59 -11.18 -6.14
CA ALA A 43 -0.30 -12.27 -5.20
C ALA A 43 -1.15 -12.16 -3.92
N SER A 44 -1.29 -10.96 -3.37
CA SER A 44 -2.13 -10.70 -2.19
C SER A 44 -3.61 -10.99 -2.46
N MET A 45 -4.10 -10.59 -3.64
CA MET A 45 -5.47 -10.89 -4.06
C MET A 45 -5.70 -12.39 -4.21
N TYR A 46 -4.79 -13.13 -4.83
CA TYR A 46 -4.89 -14.59 -4.94
C TYR A 46 -4.91 -15.27 -3.57
N GLN A 47 -4.08 -14.80 -2.65
CA GLN A 47 -4.02 -15.34 -1.29
C GLN A 47 -5.35 -15.12 -0.54
N ALA A 48 -6.00 -13.98 -0.72
CA ALA A 48 -7.26 -13.65 -0.06
C ALA A 48 -8.49 -14.29 -0.73
N LYS A 49 -8.36 -14.85 -1.93
CA LYS A 49 -9.49 -15.32 -2.75
C LYS A 49 -10.44 -16.27 -2.03
N MET A 50 -9.91 -17.23 -1.29
CA MET A 50 -10.74 -18.20 -0.57
C MET A 50 -11.57 -17.52 0.51
N SER A 51 -10.99 -16.59 1.27
CA SER A 51 -11.70 -15.83 2.30
C SER A 51 -12.86 -15.01 1.73
N PHE A 52 -12.73 -14.47 0.52
CA PHE A 52 -13.81 -13.74 -0.15
C PHE A 52 -14.98 -14.65 -0.52
N VAL A 53 -14.69 -15.83 -1.02
CA VAL A 53 -15.72 -16.82 -1.41
C VAL A 53 -16.47 -17.33 -0.18
N ASP A 54 -15.74 -17.72 0.87
CA ASP A 54 -16.32 -18.30 2.09
C ASP A 54 -17.25 -17.31 2.83
N MET A 55 -17.05 -16.02 2.63
CA MET A 55 -17.84 -14.97 3.30
C MET A 55 -18.86 -14.28 2.43
N GLY A 56 -19.07 -14.73 1.21
CA GLY A 56 -20.03 -14.13 0.28
C GLY A 56 -19.73 -12.66 -0.05
N LEU A 57 -18.48 -12.25 -0.02
CA LEU A 57 -18.08 -10.88 -0.32
C LEU A 57 -18.19 -10.59 -1.82
N PRO A 58 -18.29 -9.31 -2.21
CA PRO A 58 -18.25 -8.92 -3.62
C PRO A 58 -17.01 -9.46 -4.32
N PRO A 59 -17.02 -9.61 -5.65
CA PRO A 59 -15.86 -10.08 -6.40
C PRO A 59 -14.60 -9.30 -6.05
N MET A 60 -13.50 -10.03 -5.84
CA MET A 60 -12.24 -9.50 -5.34
C MET A 60 -11.65 -8.41 -6.24
N GLU A 61 -11.99 -8.44 -7.53
CA GLU A 61 -11.55 -7.43 -8.51
C GLU A 61 -12.00 -6.02 -8.15
N LYS A 62 -13.05 -5.86 -7.35
CA LYS A 62 -13.50 -4.55 -6.85
C LYS A 62 -12.53 -3.92 -5.85
N TYR A 63 -11.65 -4.70 -5.25
CA TYR A 63 -10.69 -4.27 -4.22
C TYR A 63 -9.26 -4.11 -4.75
N TRP A 64 -9.11 -3.95 -6.08
CA TRP A 64 -7.80 -3.81 -6.70
C TRP A 64 -7.00 -2.62 -6.16
N ALA A 65 -7.66 -1.50 -5.88
CA ALA A 65 -7.00 -0.29 -5.38
C ALA A 65 -6.43 -0.50 -3.97
N GLU A 66 -7.17 -1.17 -3.10
CA GLU A 66 -6.73 -1.54 -1.75
C GLU A 66 -5.57 -2.52 -1.79
N ALA A 67 -5.61 -3.49 -2.71
CA ALA A 67 -4.51 -4.43 -2.90
C ALA A 67 -3.23 -3.73 -3.39
N HIS A 68 -3.35 -2.75 -4.29
CA HIS A 68 -2.21 -1.94 -4.73
C HIS A 68 -1.65 -1.06 -3.63
N ASN A 69 -2.50 -0.43 -2.82
CA ASN A 69 -2.07 0.34 -1.64
C ASN A 69 -1.32 -0.54 -0.64
N PHE A 70 -1.83 -1.74 -0.37
CA PHE A 70 -1.15 -2.71 0.49
C PHE A 70 0.20 -3.13 -0.09
N ALA A 71 0.28 -3.36 -1.39
CA ALA A 71 1.53 -3.68 -2.07
C ALA A 71 2.57 -2.56 -1.95
N CYS A 72 2.15 -1.31 -2.11
CA CYS A 72 3.01 -0.14 -1.92
C CYS A 72 3.54 -0.06 -0.48
N ASP A 73 2.66 -0.21 0.52
CA ASP A 73 3.04 -0.19 1.94
C ASP A 73 4.03 -1.31 2.28
N ASN A 74 3.83 -2.52 1.73
CA ASN A 74 4.76 -3.64 1.92
C ASN A 74 6.13 -3.36 1.29
N LEU A 75 6.15 -2.91 0.03
CA LEU A 75 7.39 -2.61 -0.67
C LEU A 75 8.14 -1.45 -0.01
N TYR A 76 7.43 -0.47 0.52
CA TYR A 76 8.02 0.65 1.25
C TYR A 76 8.75 0.21 2.52
N ARG A 77 8.28 -0.86 3.18
CA ARG A 77 8.84 -1.39 4.43
C ARG A 77 9.79 -2.57 4.22
N THR A 78 9.85 -3.12 3.02
CA THR A 78 10.67 -4.29 2.72
C THR A 78 12.08 -3.86 2.33
N ALA A 79 13.08 -4.59 2.87
CA ALA A 79 14.47 -4.43 2.50
C ALA A 79 14.66 -4.59 0.98
N THR A 80 15.49 -3.76 0.39
CA THR A 80 15.79 -3.81 -1.04
C THR A 80 17.28 -3.72 -1.32
N THR A 81 17.74 -4.51 -2.29
CA THR A 81 19.13 -4.47 -2.77
C THR A 81 19.50 -3.16 -3.47
N SER A 82 18.51 -2.36 -3.85
CA SER A 82 18.74 -1.05 -4.46
C SER A 82 19.23 -0.01 -3.46
N ASN A 83 19.02 -0.22 -2.18
CA ASN A 83 19.46 0.67 -1.11
C ASN A 83 20.74 0.14 -0.44
N LYS A 84 21.59 1.07 0.01
CA LYS A 84 22.78 0.73 0.78
C LYS A 84 22.40 -0.07 2.04
N ASN A 85 23.17 -1.11 2.34
CA ASN A 85 22.95 -2.02 3.47
C ASN A 85 21.61 -2.77 3.45
N MET A 86 21.01 -2.93 2.27
CA MET A 86 19.69 -3.55 2.11
C MET A 86 18.59 -2.87 2.96
N ASN A 87 18.72 -1.59 3.22
CA ASN A 87 17.69 -0.85 3.94
C ASN A 87 16.39 -0.80 3.14
N SER A 88 15.26 -0.77 3.85
CA SER A 88 13.98 -0.48 3.22
C SER A 88 13.90 0.99 2.78
N PRO A 89 13.03 1.37 1.84
CA PRO A 89 12.75 2.77 1.57
C PRO A 89 12.31 3.54 2.82
N TYR A 90 11.58 2.88 3.72
CA TYR A 90 11.19 3.45 5.01
C TYR A 90 12.40 3.83 5.87
N ASP A 91 13.37 2.89 6.03
CA ASP A 91 14.60 3.15 6.79
C ASP A 91 15.37 4.36 6.24
N VAL A 92 15.46 4.44 4.91
CA VAL A 92 16.19 5.54 4.25
C VAL A 92 15.49 6.88 4.47
N TRP A 93 14.17 6.88 4.50
CA TRP A 93 13.38 8.12 4.62
C TRP A 93 13.27 8.61 6.05
N HIS A 94 13.03 7.71 7.01
CA HIS A 94 12.77 8.05 8.41
C HIS A 94 14.01 7.97 9.31
N GLY A 95 15.06 7.30 8.85
CA GLY A 95 16.27 7.06 9.66
C GLY A 95 16.09 5.99 10.75
N GLU A 96 14.96 5.31 10.76
CA GLU A 96 14.62 4.25 11.71
C GLU A 96 13.96 3.06 11.00
N LYS A 97 13.98 1.89 11.63
CA LYS A 97 13.37 0.69 11.04
C LYS A 97 11.86 0.78 11.08
N PRO A 98 11.18 0.25 10.04
CA PRO A 98 9.73 0.22 10.02
C PRO A 98 9.20 -0.59 11.20
N PRO A 99 8.06 -0.20 11.79
CA PRO A 99 7.42 -0.99 12.81
C PRO A 99 7.09 -2.39 12.23
N PRO A 100 7.23 -3.45 13.03
CA PRO A 100 6.94 -4.80 12.58
C PRO A 100 5.45 -4.92 12.23
N THR A 101 5.15 -5.06 10.96
CA THR A 101 3.79 -5.18 10.45
C THR A 101 3.73 -6.29 9.42
N LEU A 102 3.88 -7.53 9.88
CA LEU A 102 3.63 -8.71 9.05
C LEU A 102 2.15 -9.06 9.15
N ILE A 103 1.32 -8.30 8.45
CA ILE A 103 -0.10 -8.56 8.38
C ILE A 103 -0.42 -8.97 6.94
N GLN A 104 -1.11 -10.09 6.81
CA GLN A 104 -1.61 -10.54 5.53
C GLN A 104 -2.71 -9.58 5.04
N TRP A 105 -2.69 -9.26 3.75
CA TRP A 105 -3.78 -8.50 3.16
C TRP A 105 -5.10 -9.22 3.31
N PHE A 106 -6.12 -8.50 3.72
CA PHE A 106 -7.46 -9.02 3.96
C PHE A 106 -7.54 -10.08 5.07
N GLN A 107 -6.64 -9.99 6.05
CA GLN A 107 -6.69 -10.85 7.23
C GLN A 107 -7.94 -10.55 8.06
N LEU A 108 -8.63 -11.61 8.48
CA LEU A 108 -9.73 -11.50 9.44
C LEU A 108 -9.21 -10.89 10.74
N CYS A 109 -9.88 -9.88 11.22
CA CYS A 109 -9.59 -9.22 12.47
C CYS A 109 -10.89 -8.85 13.19
N PHE A 110 -10.78 -8.52 14.47
CA PHE A 110 -11.90 -8.02 15.25
C PHE A 110 -11.60 -6.58 15.66
N PHE A 111 -12.53 -5.68 15.38
CA PHE A 111 -12.39 -4.29 15.79
C PHE A 111 -13.38 -3.94 16.88
N LYS A 112 -12.91 -3.15 17.86
CA LYS A 112 -13.71 -2.72 19.00
C LYS A 112 -14.81 -1.77 18.54
N VAL A 113 -16.05 -2.06 18.93
CA VAL A 113 -17.21 -1.21 18.67
C VAL A 113 -17.69 -0.47 19.90
N LYS A 114 -18.33 0.68 19.69
CA LYS A 114 -18.92 1.46 20.79
C LYS A 114 -20.23 0.80 21.20
N ARG A 115 -20.26 0.23 22.41
CA ARG A 115 -21.46 -0.40 22.96
C ARG A 115 -22.46 0.64 23.44
N LYS A 116 -23.74 0.39 23.23
CA LYS A 116 -24.84 1.15 23.82
C LYS A 116 -25.29 0.54 25.16
N HIS A 117 -25.24 -0.81 25.24
CA HIS A 117 -25.62 -1.57 26.44
C HIS A 117 -24.48 -2.52 26.88
N LYS A 118 -24.48 -2.94 28.13
CA LYS A 118 -23.45 -3.87 28.68
C LYS A 118 -23.45 -5.23 27.99
N THR A 119 -24.60 -5.66 27.48
CA THR A 119 -24.80 -6.94 26.77
C THR A 119 -24.42 -6.92 25.31
N ASP A 120 -24.17 -5.75 24.73
CA ASP A 120 -23.81 -5.62 23.33
C ASP A 120 -22.42 -6.21 23.05
N ALA A 121 -22.21 -6.69 21.84
CA ALA A 121 -20.91 -7.19 21.41
C ALA A 121 -19.82 -6.14 21.60
N GLN A 122 -18.67 -6.58 22.08
CA GLN A 122 -17.51 -5.68 22.30
C GLN A 122 -16.69 -5.47 21.04
N ALA A 123 -16.78 -6.40 20.10
CA ALA A 123 -16.03 -6.38 18.86
C ALA A 123 -16.87 -6.97 17.74
N GLU A 124 -16.66 -6.47 16.55
CA GLU A 124 -17.23 -7.00 15.32
C GLU A 124 -16.13 -7.54 14.41
N PRO A 125 -16.40 -8.62 13.67
CA PRO A 125 -15.45 -9.13 12.69
C PRO A 125 -15.31 -8.16 11.52
N GLY A 126 -14.12 -8.06 10.98
CA GLY A 126 -13.83 -7.27 9.81
C GLY A 126 -12.51 -7.70 9.18
N PHE A 127 -12.13 -7.04 8.11
CA PHE A 127 -10.91 -7.36 7.38
C PHE A 127 -9.95 -6.19 7.40
N LEU A 128 -8.67 -6.52 7.55
CA LEU A 128 -7.62 -5.55 7.46
C LEU A 128 -7.23 -5.34 5.99
N SER A 129 -7.65 -4.23 5.42
CA SER A 129 -7.25 -3.82 4.07
C SER A 129 -5.92 -3.07 4.06
N ARG A 130 -5.60 -2.37 5.17
CA ARG A 130 -4.38 -1.59 5.33
C ARG A 130 -3.98 -1.53 6.80
N PRO A 131 -2.69 -1.70 7.13
CA PRO A 131 -2.19 -1.41 8.47
C PRO A 131 -2.43 0.07 8.79
N ARG A 132 -3.00 0.36 9.95
CA ARG A 132 -3.16 1.74 10.41
C ARG A 132 -1.78 2.27 10.78
N THR A 133 -1.26 3.18 9.98
CA THR A 133 -0.11 3.99 10.35
C THR A 133 -0.66 5.20 11.12
N GLU A 134 -0.75 5.10 12.43
CA GLU A 134 -0.88 6.32 13.23
C GLU A 134 0.45 7.05 13.16
N PRO A 135 0.45 8.36 12.88
CA PRO A 135 1.65 9.15 13.09
C PRO A 135 2.05 9.02 14.58
N PRO A 136 3.34 9.02 14.90
CA PRO A 136 3.78 9.08 16.27
C PRO A 136 3.15 10.32 16.92
N ALA A 137 2.61 10.11 18.14
CA ALA A 137 2.02 11.16 18.94
C ALA A 137 3.05 12.23 19.31
#